data_5f346a79954662cb279a566af4ff5481
#
_entry.id   5f346a79954662cb279a566af4ff5481
#
_cell.length_a   1.000
_cell.length_b   1.000
_cell.length_c   1.000
_cell.angle_alpha   90.00
_cell.angle_beta   90.00
_cell.angle_gamma   90.00
#
_symmetry.space_group_name_H-M   'P 1'
#
loop_
_entity.id
_entity.type
_entity.pdbx_description
1 polymer ?
#
loop_
_entity_poly.entity_id
_entity_poly.type
_entity_poly.pdbx_seq_one_letter_code
_entity_poly.pdbx_strand_id
1 'polypeptide(L)'
;MLLALLSGFALSQSYRTITAIVAQGLQADFGLSAQSLGAFAGLFGLSFGVAQLLMGITMDRYGLRRTVLASAPLSIAGAALSALAPSHGWLMAGQLLIGIGCSPAFLACTVFIARHFPSERFAFFSGLSLGMGGLGLMLTGTPLAWVVQHWG
;
A
#
# COMPACT_ATOMS: atom_id res chain seq x y z
N MET A 1 -20.06 -1.62 -1.56
CA MET A 1 -18.88 -2.39 -1.10
C MET A 1 -17.72 -2.27 -2.08
N LEU A 2 -17.92 -2.45 -3.40
CA LEU A 2 -16.84 -2.35 -4.39
C LEU A 2 -16.09 -0.99 -4.32
N LEU A 3 -16.80 0.12 -4.26
CA LEU A 3 -16.18 1.46 -4.14
C LEU A 3 -15.29 1.60 -2.91
N ALA A 4 -15.67 1.03 -1.77
CA ALA A 4 -14.85 1.03 -0.56
C ALA A 4 -13.58 0.18 -0.73
N LEU A 5 -13.65 -0.92 -1.47
CA LEU A 5 -12.47 -1.74 -1.78
C LEU A 5 -11.54 -1.02 -2.78
N LEU A 6 -12.12 -0.36 -3.79
CA LEU A 6 -11.37 0.41 -4.77
C LEU A 6 -10.65 1.60 -4.12
N SER A 7 -11.31 2.33 -3.21
CA SER A 7 -10.67 3.42 -2.47
C SER A 7 -9.55 2.92 -1.54
N GLY A 8 -9.76 1.77 -0.88
CA GLY A 8 -8.71 1.12 -0.09
C GLY A 8 -7.51 0.71 -0.94
N PHE A 9 -7.75 0.20 -2.15
CA PHE A 9 -6.69 -0.14 -3.09
C PHE A 9 -5.95 1.12 -3.60
N ALA A 10 -6.68 2.18 -3.96
CA ALA A 10 -6.08 3.45 -4.36
C ALA A 10 -5.19 4.03 -3.24
N LEU A 11 -5.65 3.98 -1.97
CA LEU A 11 -4.87 4.38 -0.81
C LEU A 11 -3.60 3.52 -0.64
N SER A 12 -3.69 2.22 -0.83
CA SER A 12 -2.53 1.31 -0.82
C SER A 12 -1.48 1.70 -1.87
N GLN A 13 -1.91 2.11 -3.05
CA GLN A 13 -1.03 2.59 -4.11
C GLN A 13 -0.40 3.95 -3.73
N SER A 14 -1.14 4.82 -3.04
CA SER A 14 -0.63 6.08 -2.53
C SER A 14 0.55 5.89 -1.56
N TYR A 15 0.48 4.92 -0.64
CA TYR A 15 1.59 4.61 0.27
C TYR A 15 2.88 4.22 -0.47
N ARG A 16 2.77 3.51 -1.60
CA ARG A 16 3.95 3.18 -2.42
C ARG A 16 4.60 4.43 -3.02
N THR A 17 3.79 5.39 -3.46
CA THR A 17 4.27 6.63 -4.06
C THR A 17 4.91 7.55 -3.02
N ILE A 18 4.31 7.67 -1.84
CA ILE A 18 4.85 8.46 -0.72
C ILE A 18 6.27 8.00 -0.40
N THR A 19 6.50 6.70 -0.29
CA THR A 19 7.82 6.13 -0.03
C THR A 19 8.87 6.58 -1.05
N ALA A 20 8.51 6.61 -2.34
CA ALA A 20 9.43 7.03 -3.40
C ALA A 20 9.73 8.53 -3.37
N ILE A 21 8.72 9.37 -3.07
CA ILE A 21 8.87 10.84 -3.03
C ILE A 21 9.71 11.26 -1.83
N VAL A 22 9.46 10.68 -0.66
CA VAL A 22 10.15 11.03 0.58
C VAL A 22 11.55 10.42 0.65
N ALA A 23 11.89 9.46 -0.23
CA ALA A 23 13.19 8.80 -0.24
C ALA A 23 14.37 9.76 -0.35
N GLN A 24 14.26 10.84 -1.14
CA GLN A 24 15.32 11.85 -1.26
C GLN A 24 15.52 12.67 0.03
N GLY A 25 14.42 13.06 0.69
CA GLY A 25 14.48 13.73 1.99
C GLY A 25 15.08 12.83 3.06
N LEU A 26 14.67 11.56 3.11
CA LEU A 26 15.23 10.58 4.03
C LEU A 26 16.73 10.34 3.82
N GLN A 27 17.19 10.44 2.58
CA GLN A 27 18.62 10.35 2.26
C GLN A 27 19.40 11.53 2.86
N ALA A 28 18.84 12.72 2.79
CA ALA A 28 19.46 13.92 3.34
C ALA A 28 19.45 13.91 4.87
N ASP A 29 18.32 13.57 5.48
CA ASP A 29 18.11 13.64 6.93
C ASP A 29 18.85 12.54 7.71
N PHE A 30 18.88 11.32 7.17
CA PHE A 30 19.47 10.15 7.82
C PHE A 30 20.83 9.73 7.23
N GLY A 31 21.35 10.45 6.22
CA GLY A 31 22.61 10.12 5.55
C GLY A 31 22.62 8.75 4.89
N LEU A 32 21.46 8.30 4.37
CA LEU A 32 21.28 6.94 3.87
C LEU A 32 21.99 6.72 2.54
N SER A 33 22.65 5.57 2.41
CA SER A 33 23.22 5.12 1.14
C SER A 33 22.11 4.74 0.15
N ALA A 34 22.40 4.74 -1.15
CA ALA A 34 21.50 4.26 -2.17
C ALA A 34 21.04 2.81 -1.93
N GLN A 35 21.90 1.98 -1.35
CA GLN A 35 21.57 0.62 -0.95
C GLN A 35 20.53 0.58 0.18
N SER A 36 20.66 1.44 1.19
CA SER A 36 19.69 1.54 2.30
C SER A 36 18.32 2.03 1.82
N LEU A 37 18.29 2.96 0.87
CA LEU A 37 17.03 3.41 0.23
C LEU A 37 16.38 2.29 -0.60
N GLY A 38 17.19 1.54 -1.35
CA GLY A 38 16.71 0.37 -2.08
C GLY A 38 16.13 -0.70 -1.14
N ALA A 39 16.77 -0.95 -0.01
CA ALA A 39 16.28 -1.86 1.03
C ALA A 39 14.96 -1.34 1.64
N PHE A 40 14.86 -0.05 1.94
CA PHE A 40 13.65 0.59 2.46
C PHE A 40 12.46 0.44 1.50
N ALA A 41 12.63 0.77 0.22
CA ALA A 41 11.59 0.61 -0.79
C ALA A 41 11.28 -0.87 -1.07
N GLY A 42 12.30 -1.72 -1.12
CA GLY A 42 12.17 -3.16 -1.35
C GLY A 42 11.44 -3.88 -0.21
N LEU A 43 11.62 -3.43 1.03
CA LEU A 43 10.98 -4.04 2.21
C LEU A 43 9.46 -3.94 2.14
N PHE A 44 8.91 -2.81 1.69
CA PHE A 44 7.47 -2.69 1.43
C PHE A 44 7.00 -3.74 0.40
N GLY A 45 7.68 -3.84 -0.75
CA GLY A 45 7.31 -4.79 -1.80
C GLY A 45 7.41 -6.24 -1.35
N LEU A 46 8.46 -6.58 -0.60
CA LEU A 46 8.70 -7.93 -0.08
C LEU A 46 7.65 -8.30 0.97
N SER A 47 7.40 -7.44 1.96
CA SER A 47 6.40 -7.67 2.99
C SER A 47 4.99 -7.75 2.40
N PHE A 48 4.67 -6.88 1.44
CA PHE A 48 3.41 -6.91 0.69
C PHE A 48 3.23 -8.24 -0.08
N GLY A 49 4.25 -8.67 -0.83
CA GLY A 49 4.18 -9.90 -1.62
C GLY A 49 4.05 -11.16 -0.76
N VAL A 50 4.87 -11.28 0.29
CA VAL A 50 4.79 -12.41 1.23
C VAL A 50 3.45 -12.43 1.96
N ALA A 51 2.99 -11.27 2.45
CA ALA A 51 1.72 -11.17 3.13
C ALA A 51 0.52 -11.50 2.21
N GLN A 52 0.59 -11.23 0.91
CA GLN A 52 -0.48 -11.58 -0.03
C GLN A 52 -0.80 -13.08 -0.03
N LEU A 53 0.21 -13.93 0.09
CA LEU A 53 0.00 -15.38 0.17
C LEU A 53 -0.81 -15.76 1.41
N LEU A 54 -0.48 -15.18 2.56
CA LEU A 54 -1.18 -15.39 3.82
C LEU A 54 -2.59 -14.79 3.79
N MET A 55 -2.75 -13.62 3.15
CA MET A 55 -4.05 -12.95 3.03
C MET A 55 -5.03 -13.72 2.14
N GLY A 56 -4.55 -14.44 1.13
CA GLY A 56 -5.38 -15.36 0.36
C GLY A 56 -6.03 -16.41 1.27
N ILE A 57 -5.21 -17.10 2.06
CA ILE A 57 -5.67 -18.12 3.01
C ILE A 57 -6.64 -17.53 4.05
N THR A 58 -6.33 -16.35 4.58
CA THR A 58 -7.20 -15.72 5.59
C THR A 58 -8.52 -15.25 5.00
N MET A 59 -8.55 -14.78 3.74
CA MET A 59 -9.78 -14.43 3.04
C MET A 59 -10.69 -15.64 2.79
N ASP A 60 -10.09 -16.79 2.47
CA ASP A 60 -10.86 -18.03 2.27
C ASP A 60 -11.42 -18.57 3.60
N ARG A 61 -10.65 -18.46 4.69
CA ARG A 61 -11.03 -19.00 6.00
C ARG A 61 -11.96 -18.09 6.81
N TYR A 62 -11.69 -16.80 6.83
CA TYR A 62 -12.39 -15.82 7.70
C TYR A 62 -13.28 -14.84 6.92
N GLY A 63 -13.18 -14.89 5.59
CA GLY A 63 -13.92 -14.01 4.70
C GLY A 63 -13.25 -12.67 4.45
N LEU A 64 -13.59 -12.09 3.30
CA LEU A 64 -13.03 -10.85 2.77
C LEU A 64 -13.10 -9.67 3.74
N ARG A 65 -14.29 -9.42 4.31
CA ARG A 65 -14.53 -8.26 5.18
C ARG A 65 -13.67 -8.29 6.44
N ARG A 66 -13.58 -9.44 7.11
CA ARG A 66 -12.81 -9.57 8.35
C ARG A 66 -11.33 -9.42 8.09
N THR A 67 -10.82 -10.02 7.01
CA THR A 67 -9.41 -9.91 6.62
C THR A 67 -9.00 -8.47 6.34
N VAL A 68 -9.80 -7.73 5.55
CA VAL A 68 -9.51 -6.32 5.23
C VAL A 68 -9.58 -5.44 6.48
N LEU A 69 -10.60 -5.62 7.33
CA LEU A 69 -10.73 -4.82 8.56
C LEU A 69 -9.64 -5.14 9.58
N ALA A 70 -9.16 -6.38 9.64
CA ALA A 70 -8.06 -6.76 10.54
C ALA A 70 -6.70 -6.24 10.08
N SER A 71 -6.50 -6.08 8.77
CA SER A 71 -5.25 -5.56 8.21
C SER A 71 -5.15 -4.03 8.22
N ALA A 72 -6.28 -3.30 8.19
CA ALA A 72 -6.29 -1.84 8.17
C ALA A 72 -5.55 -1.20 9.37
N PRO A 73 -5.70 -1.66 10.62
CA PRO A 73 -4.94 -1.13 11.75
C PRO A 73 -3.42 -1.25 11.60
N LEU A 74 -2.93 -2.30 10.91
CA LEU A 74 -1.50 -2.47 10.65
C LEU A 74 -0.97 -1.37 9.73
N SER A 75 -1.71 -1.01 8.68
CA SER A 75 -1.32 0.10 7.79
C SER A 75 -1.27 1.42 8.54
N ILE A 76 -2.27 1.67 9.40
CA ILE A 76 -2.36 2.90 10.21
C ILE A 76 -1.20 2.95 11.22
N ALA A 77 -0.95 1.86 11.93
CA ALA A 77 0.15 1.75 12.89
C ALA A 77 1.50 1.92 12.20
N GLY A 78 1.69 1.30 11.02
CA GLY A 78 2.90 1.45 10.23
C GLY A 78 3.12 2.88 9.74
N ALA A 79 2.07 3.57 9.31
CA ALA A 79 2.15 4.98 8.91
C ALA A 79 2.49 5.88 10.11
N ALA A 80 1.85 5.68 11.25
CA ALA A 80 2.16 6.42 12.48
C ALA A 80 3.60 6.17 12.95
N LEU A 81 4.05 4.91 12.89
CA LEU A 81 5.41 4.54 13.25
C LEU A 81 6.44 5.21 12.32
N SER A 82 6.15 5.28 11.02
CA SER A 82 7.01 5.96 10.05
C SER A 82 7.03 7.47 10.25
N ALA A 83 5.89 8.08 10.58
CA ALA A 83 5.78 9.52 10.81
C ALA A 83 6.51 9.98 12.09
N LEU A 84 6.58 9.12 13.10
CA LEU A 84 7.21 9.40 14.40
C LEU A 84 8.60 8.75 14.52
N ALA A 85 9.17 8.27 13.42
CA ALA A 85 10.39 7.47 13.43
C ALA A 85 11.62 8.27 13.88
N PRO A 86 12.24 7.96 15.03
CA PRO A 86 13.46 8.63 15.48
C PRO A 86 14.73 8.08 14.80
N SER A 87 14.63 6.98 14.07
CA SER A 87 15.76 6.34 13.39
C SER A 87 15.33 5.52 12.18
N HIS A 88 16.28 5.21 11.31
CA HIS A 88 16.07 4.39 10.11
C HIS A 88 15.43 3.01 10.41
N GLY A 89 15.79 2.39 11.55
CA GLY A 89 15.19 1.10 11.95
C GLY A 89 13.69 1.18 12.18
N TRP A 90 13.20 2.27 12.75
CA TRP A 90 11.75 2.53 12.93
C TRP A 90 11.03 2.75 11.61
N LEU A 91 11.68 3.43 10.66
CA LEU A 91 11.15 3.58 9.30
C LEU A 91 11.00 2.23 8.61
N MET A 92 12.00 1.35 8.72
CA MET A 92 11.95 -0.01 8.18
C MET A 92 10.79 -0.83 8.79
N ALA A 93 10.62 -0.77 10.11
CA ALA A 93 9.50 -1.43 10.80
C ALA A 93 8.14 -0.88 10.33
N GLY A 94 8.02 0.44 10.14
CA GLY A 94 6.84 1.08 9.59
C GLY A 94 6.51 0.59 8.19
N GLN A 95 7.50 0.51 7.29
CA GLN A 95 7.32 0.01 5.93
C GLN A 95 6.86 -1.45 5.89
N LEU A 96 7.40 -2.29 6.77
CA LEU A 96 6.97 -3.68 6.89
C LEU A 96 5.50 -3.78 7.29
N LEU A 97 5.07 -3.01 8.29
CA LEU A 97 3.68 -2.99 8.74
C LEU A 97 2.72 -2.45 7.66
N ILE A 98 3.12 -1.38 6.95
CA ILE A 98 2.33 -0.83 5.85
C ILE A 98 2.19 -1.87 4.73
N GLY A 99 3.28 -2.55 4.36
CA GLY A 99 3.27 -3.59 3.34
C GLY A 99 2.30 -4.73 3.68
N ILE A 100 2.36 -5.25 4.92
CA ILE A 100 1.45 -6.29 5.40
C ILE A 100 0.00 -5.77 5.41
N GLY A 101 -0.23 -4.60 5.96
CA GLY A 101 -1.58 -4.02 6.10
C GLY A 101 -2.23 -3.67 4.76
N CYS A 102 -1.46 -3.28 3.76
CA CYS A 102 -1.95 -2.97 2.40
C CYS A 102 -2.11 -4.22 1.52
N SER A 103 -1.52 -5.35 1.88
CA SER A 103 -1.49 -6.55 1.05
C SER A 103 -2.87 -7.11 0.65
N PRO A 104 -3.94 -7.07 1.47
CA PRO A 104 -5.24 -7.59 1.05
C PRO A 104 -6.01 -6.67 0.11
N ALA A 105 -5.60 -5.42 -0.07
CA ALA A 105 -6.40 -4.41 -0.77
C ALA A 105 -6.70 -4.80 -2.24
N PHE A 106 -5.71 -5.17 -3.01
CA PHE A 106 -5.89 -5.61 -4.40
C PHE A 106 -6.58 -6.97 -4.49
N LEU A 107 -6.13 -7.93 -3.66
CA LEU A 107 -6.70 -9.27 -3.64
C LEU A 107 -8.19 -9.23 -3.26
N ALA A 108 -8.57 -8.36 -2.34
CA ALA A 108 -9.96 -8.14 -1.95
C ALA A 108 -10.82 -7.64 -3.11
N CYS A 109 -10.32 -6.71 -3.93
CA CYS A 109 -11.01 -6.26 -5.14
C CYS A 109 -11.22 -7.43 -6.11
N THR A 110 -10.17 -8.17 -6.41
CA THR A 110 -10.20 -9.28 -7.37
C THR A 110 -11.15 -10.40 -6.91
N VAL A 111 -11.06 -10.82 -5.64
CA VAL A 111 -11.95 -11.85 -5.06
C VAL A 111 -13.40 -11.37 -5.01
N PHE A 112 -13.64 -10.09 -4.69
CA PHE A 112 -14.99 -9.54 -4.69
C PHE A 112 -15.60 -9.55 -6.09
N ILE A 113 -14.84 -9.13 -7.11
CA ILE A 113 -15.27 -9.11 -8.50
C ILE A 113 -15.58 -10.53 -8.96
N ALA A 114 -14.69 -11.49 -8.71
CA ALA A 114 -14.87 -12.88 -9.10
C ALA A 114 -16.11 -13.55 -8.47
N ARG A 115 -16.49 -13.13 -7.26
CA ARG A 115 -17.65 -13.70 -6.54
C ARG A 115 -18.99 -13.04 -6.86
N HIS A 116 -19.00 -11.79 -7.34
CA HIS A 116 -20.24 -11.00 -7.46
C HIS A 116 -20.58 -10.56 -8.89
N PHE A 117 -19.66 -10.75 -9.84
CA PHE A 117 -19.86 -10.36 -11.23
C PHE A 117 -19.67 -11.54 -12.18
N PRO A 118 -20.39 -11.57 -13.31
CA PRO A 118 -20.21 -12.60 -14.33
C PRO A 118 -18.78 -12.62 -14.88
N SER A 119 -18.32 -13.81 -15.28
CA SER A 119 -16.98 -14.02 -15.82
C SER A 119 -16.67 -13.15 -17.04
N GLU A 120 -17.68 -12.85 -17.86
CA GLU A 120 -17.55 -11.99 -19.06
C GLU A 120 -17.17 -10.54 -18.71
N ARG A 121 -17.52 -10.08 -17.50
CA ARG A 121 -17.23 -8.72 -17.02
C ARG A 121 -16.03 -8.65 -16.08
N PHE A 122 -15.43 -9.79 -15.75
CA PHE A 122 -14.28 -9.85 -14.84
C PHE A 122 -13.13 -8.96 -15.31
N ALA A 123 -12.76 -9.03 -16.60
CA ALA A 123 -11.70 -8.24 -17.18
C ALA A 123 -11.97 -6.73 -17.08
N PHE A 124 -13.23 -6.30 -17.33
CA PHE A 124 -13.63 -4.90 -17.24
C PHE A 124 -13.48 -4.36 -15.81
N PHE A 125 -14.03 -5.05 -14.80
CA PHE A 125 -13.97 -4.60 -13.42
C PHE A 125 -12.55 -4.71 -12.83
N SER A 126 -11.76 -5.68 -13.27
CA SER A 126 -10.34 -5.78 -12.90
C SER A 126 -9.53 -4.62 -13.48
N GLY A 127 -9.78 -4.27 -14.76
CA GLY A 127 -9.19 -3.10 -15.40
C GLY A 127 -9.58 -1.79 -14.71
N LEU A 128 -10.86 -1.66 -14.32
CA LEU A 128 -11.35 -0.51 -13.54
C LEU A 128 -10.62 -0.42 -12.18
N SER A 129 -10.41 -1.55 -11.51
CA SER A 129 -9.68 -1.58 -10.24
C SER A 129 -8.23 -1.12 -10.40
N LEU A 130 -7.53 -1.59 -11.43
CA LEU A 130 -6.17 -1.16 -11.75
C LEU A 130 -6.12 0.33 -12.12
N GLY A 131 -7.10 0.82 -12.90
CA GLY A 131 -7.25 2.23 -13.25
C GLY A 131 -7.43 3.12 -12.00
N MET A 132 -8.27 2.71 -11.07
CA MET A 132 -8.44 3.41 -9.78
C MET A 132 -7.15 3.42 -8.95
N GLY A 133 -6.41 2.31 -8.96
CA GLY A 133 -5.07 2.27 -8.34
C GLY A 133 -4.10 3.25 -9.02
N GLY A 134 -4.11 3.32 -10.35
CA GLY A 134 -3.33 4.29 -11.13
C GLY A 134 -3.68 5.74 -10.82
N LEU A 135 -4.97 6.05 -10.67
CA LEU A 135 -5.42 7.38 -10.22
C LEU A 135 -4.90 7.71 -8.81
N GLY A 136 -4.89 6.74 -7.89
CA GLY A 136 -4.28 6.90 -6.57
C GLY A 136 -2.80 7.29 -6.65
N LEU A 137 -2.03 6.64 -7.54
CA LEU A 137 -0.63 6.99 -7.82
C LEU A 137 -0.49 8.42 -8.36
N MET A 138 -1.30 8.81 -9.35
CA MET A 138 -1.23 10.13 -9.97
C MET A 138 -1.61 11.25 -9.00
N LEU A 139 -2.71 11.08 -8.27
CA LEU A 139 -3.21 12.08 -7.32
C LEU A 139 -2.28 12.27 -6.12
N THR A 140 -1.55 11.23 -5.73
CA THR A 140 -0.58 11.32 -4.64
C THR A 140 0.79 11.77 -5.16
N GLY A 141 1.23 11.28 -6.31
CA GLY A 141 2.56 11.55 -6.86
C GLY A 141 2.79 13.03 -7.12
N THR A 142 2.02 13.62 -8.01
CA THR A 142 2.21 15.00 -8.44
C THR A 142 1.92 16.05 -7.36
N PRO A 143 0.76 16.02 -6.66
CA PRO A 143 0.49 17.01 -5.61
C PRO A 143 1.43 16.89 -4.41
N LEU A 144 1.76 15.67 -3.99
CA LEU A 144 2.65 15.49 -2.85
C LEU A 144 4.10 15.90 -3.18
N ALA A 145 4.59 15.58 -4.37
CA ALA A 145 5.90 16.03 -4.82
C ALA A 145 5.98 17.57 -4.84
N TRP A 146 4.92 18.24 -5.30
CA TRP A 146 4.82 19.70 -5.30
C TRP A 146 4.84 20.28 -3.87
N VAL A 147 4.08 19.69 -2.94
CA VAL A 147 4.06 20.09 -1.53
C VAL A 147 5.44 19.92 -0.89
N VAL A 148 6.07 18.77 -1.07
CA VAL A 148 7.42 18.50 -0.51
C VAL A 148 8.47 19.45 -1.06
N GLN A 149 8.38 19.84 -2.34
CA GLN A 149 9.31 20.80 -2.94
C GLN A 149 9.15 22.25 -2.45
N HIS A 150 7.93 22.64 -2.01
CA HIS A 150 7.64 24.02 -1.63
C HIS A 150 7.55 24.26 -0.12
N TRP A 151 7.30 23.22 0.65
CA TRP A 151 7.01 23.30 2.08
C TRP A 151 7.82 22.32 2.93
N GLY A 152 8.63 21.45 2.30
CA GLY A 152 9.44 20.42 2.95
C GLY A 152 10.87 20.82 3.30
#